data_a609cac5fe27a851fd673b9c80a3004f
#
_entry.id   a609cac5fe27a851fd673b9c80a3004f
#
_cell.length_a   1.000
_cell.length_b   1.000
_cell.length_c   1.000
_cell.angle_alpha   90.00
_cell.angle_beta   90.00
_cell.angle_gamma   90.00
#
_symmetry.space_group_name_H-M   'P 1'
#
loop_
_entity.id
_entity.type
_entity.pdbx_description
1 polymer ?
#
loop_
_entity_poly.entity_id
_entity_poly.type
_entity_poly.pdbx_seq_one_letter_code
_entity_poly.pdbx_strand_id
1 'polypeptide(L)'
;MKRFFLYTILSFFLLLPSAGQAPANSNDSIRLSLLTCAPGEEIYSLFGHTAIRYENPSQGIDVVFNYGLFSFNTPNFIFRFSLGETDYQLGVTDYEHFAAEYAFYGRSVWQQTLNLTDEEKTKLIQLLQENYRPENRV
;
A
#
# COMPACT_ATOMS: atom_id res chain seq x y z
N MET A 1 -45.89 -54.70 -13.36
CA MET A 1 -45.30 -54.29 -12.08
C MET A 1 -43.78 -54.16 -12.21
N LYS A 2 -43.24 -53.15 -12.94
CA LYS A 2 -41.80 -52.96 -13.08
C LYS A 2 -41.46 -51.49 -13.37
N ARG A 3 -42.14 -50.50 -12.80
CA ARG A 3 -41.86 -49.06 -13.05
C ARG A 3 -41.80 -48.18 -11.80
N PHE A 4 -41.79 -48.73 -10.60
CA PHE A 4 -41.81 -47.94 -9.35
C PHE A 4 -40.46 -47.92 -8.58
N PHE A 5 -39.39 -48.51 -9.12
CA PHE A 5 -38.11 -48.63 -8.39
C PHE A 5 -37.03 -47.65 -8.84
N LEU A 6 -37.35 -46.72 -9.78
CA LEU A 6 -36.31 -45.85 -10.35
C LEU A 6 -36.32 -44.41 -9.80
N TYR A 7 -37.28 -44.06 -8.95
CA TYR A 7 -37.38 -42.65 -8.44
C TYR A 7 -36.88 -42.45 -7.02
N THR A 8 -36.48 -43.49 -6.31
CA THR A 8 -36.00 -43.41 -4.92
C THR A 8 -34.49 -43.21 -4.77
N ILE A 9 -33.71 -43.30 -5.85
CA ILE A 9 -32.24 -43.12 -5.79
C ILE A 9 -31.82 -41.67 -6.10
N LEU A 10 -32.69 -40.83 -6.64
CA LEU A 10 -32.33 -39.46 -7.07
C LEU A 10 -32.48 -38.39 -5.96
N SER A 11 -33.04 -38.75 -4.79
CA SER A 11 -33.31 -37.79 -3.71
C SER A 11 -32.22 -37.71 -2.63
N PHE A 12 -31.18 -38.57 -2.69
CA PHE A 12 -30.17 -38.63 -1.62
C PHE A 12 -28.90 -37.83 -1.88
N PHE A 13 -28.82 -37.08 -3.01
CA PHE A 13 -27.60 -36.40 -3.41
C PHE A 13 -27.62 -34.88 -3.14
N LEU A 14 -28.62 -34.34 -2.42
CA LEU A 14 -28.80 -32.88 -2.24
C LEU A 14 -28.54 -32.37 -0.81
N LEU A 15 -27.87 -33.17 0.05
CA LEU A 15 -27.47 -32.72 1.39
C LEU A 15 -25.95 -32.87 1.59
N LEU A 16 -25.16 -32.34 0.65
CA LEU A 16 -23.77 -32.00 0.98
C LEU A 16 -23.82 -30.72 1.81
N PRO A 17 -23.30 -30.71 3.05
CA PRO A 17 -23.13 -29.47 3.77
C PRO A 17 -22.21 -28.61 2.92
N SER A 18 -22.69 -27.45 2.51
CA SER A 18 -21.84 -26.36 2.00
C SER A 18 -20.82 -26.10 3.09
N ALA A 19 -19.57 -26.49 2.87
CA ALA A 19 -18.48 -26.09 3.72
C ALA A 19 -18.44 -24.56 3.66
N GLY A 20 -19.01 -23.92 4.68
CA GLY A 20 -18.92 -22.48 4.83
C GLY A 20 -17.45 -22.10 4.79
N GLN A 21 -17.02 -21.38 3.75
CA GLN A 21 -15.73 -20.73 3.75
C GLN A 21 -15.67 -19.87 5.00
N ALA A 22 -14.71 -20.15 5.89
CA ALA A 22 -14.41 -19.25 6.99
C ALA A 22 -14.23 -17.84 6.38
N PRO A 23 -14.76 -16.77 7.02
CA PRO A 23 -14.55 -15.42 6.52
C PRO A 23 -13.06 -15.22 6.39
N ALA A 24 -12.59 -14.92 5.17
CA ALA A 24 -11.21 -14.56 4.93
C ALA A 24 -10.89 -13.38 5.86
N ASN A 25 -9.85 -13.53 6.67
CA ASN A 25 -9.44 -12.48 7.59
C ASN A 25 -9.14 -11.25 6.71
N SER A 26 -9.80 -10.12 6.96
CA SER A 26 -9.69 -8.91 6.11
C SER A 26 -8.24 -8.42 5.99
N ASN A 27 -7.35 -8.85 6.89
CA ASN A 27 -5.92 -8.53 6.88
C ASN A 27 -5.10 -9.42 5.92
N ASP A 28 -5.59 -10.61 5.52
CA ASP A 28 -4.86 -11.50 4.60
C ASP A 28 -4.66 -10.89 3.19
N SER A 29 -5.49 -9.91 2.82
CA SER A 29 -5.38 -9.21 1.54
C SER A 29 -4.45 -8.00 1.58
N ILE A 30 -4.09 -7.49 2.77
CA ILE A 30 -3.27 -6.29 2.93
C ILE A 30 -1.80 -6.62 2.70
N ARG A 31 -1.17 -5.86 1.80
CA ARG A 31 0.28 -5.89 1.55
C ARG A 31 0.88 -4.53 1.85
N LEU A 32 2.00 -4.56 2.55
CA LEU A 32 2.86 -3.40 2.79
C LEU A 32 4.21 -3.65 2.12
N SER A 33 4.66 -2.70 1.34
CA SER A 33 5.91 -2.81 0.60
C SER A 33 6.77 -1.57 0.78
N LEU A 34 8.09 -1.79 0.88
CA LEU A 34 9.06 -0.73 0.78
C LEU A 34 9.32 -0.46 -0.71
N LEU A 35 9.20 0.79 -1.11
CA LEU A 35 9.61 1.28 -2.42
C LEU A 35 10.96 1.95 -2.29
N THR A 36 11.91 1.57 -3.13
CA THR A 36 13.22 2.22 -3.27
C THR A 36 13.30 2.84 -4.65
N CYS A 37 13.51 4.15 -4.69
CA CYS A 37 13.48 4.93 -5.92
C CYS A 37 14.91 5.36 -6.31
N ALA A 38 15.25 5.21 -7.60
CA ALA A 38 16.54 5.63 -8.12
C ALA A 38 16.79 7.14 -7.89
N PRO A 39 18.06 7.57 -7.79
CA PRO A 39 18.42 8.99 -7.82
C PRO A 39 17.86 9.72 -9.04
N GLY A 40 17.69 11.02 -8.92
CA GLY A 40 17.36 11.95 -9.99
C GLY A 40 18.45 13.01 -10.15
N GLU A 41 18.22 13.95 -11.05
CA GLU A 41 19.19 15.02 -11.38
C GLU A 41 19.07 16.22 -10.44
N GLU A 42 17.91 16.41 -9.82
CA GLU A 42 17.64 17.54 -8.92
C GLU A 42 18.32 17.33 -7.55
N ILE A 43 18.78 18.42 -6.94
CA ILE A 43 19.52 18.39 -5.67
C ILE A 43 18.81 17.61 -4.56
N TYR A 44 17.49 17.68 -4.49
CA TYR A 44 16.68 16.98 -3.50
C TYR A 44 16.43 15.51 -3.84
N SER A 45 16.79 15.05 -5.04
CA SER A 45 16.61 13.68 -5.51
C SER A 45 17.92 12.92 -5.74
N LEU A 46 19.08 13.56 -5.52
CA LEU A 46 20.41 12.99 -5.80
C LEU A 46 20.71 11.69 -5.04
N PHE A 47 20.11 11.49 -3.89
CA PHE A 47 20.34 10.29 -3.05
C PHE A 47 19.28 9.22 -3.23
N GLY A 48 18.34 9.41 -4.18
CA GLY A 48 17.17 8.56 -4.33
C GLY A 48 16.13 8.83 -3.25
N HIS A 49 15.20 7.90 -3.09
CA HIS A 49 14.09 8.06 -2.15
C HIS A 49 13.54 6.71 -1.70
N THR A 50 12.88 6.69 -0.55
CA THR A 50 12.11 5.54 -0.07
C THR A 50 10.70 5.95 0.32
N ALA A 51 9.73 5.07 0.02
CA ALA A 51 8.33 5.26 0.37
C ALA A 51 7.70 3.94 0.80
N ILE A 52 6.52 3.98 1.40
CA ILE A 52 5.78 2.78 1.80
C ILE A 52 4.52 2.69 0.95
N ARG A 53 4.38 1.59 0.20
CA ARG A 53 3.14 1.26 -0.52
C ARG A 53 2.23 0.45 0.37
N TYR A 54 0.98 0.84 0.44
CA TYR A 54 -0.11 0.11 1.08
C TYR A 54 -1.10 -0.35 0.02
N GLU A 55 -1.31 -1.66 -0.06
CA GLU A 55 -2.26 -2.28 -0.98
C GLU A 55 -3.34 -3.01 -0.18
N ASN A 56 -4.60 -2.72 -0.47
CA ASN A 56 -5.76 -3.44 0.03
C ASN A 56 -6.72 -3.76 -1.12
N PRO A 57 -6.50 -4.87 -1.84
CA PRO A 57 -7.30 -5.24 -3.01
C PRO A 57 -8.79 -5.42 -2.68
N SER A 58 -9.13 -5.85 -1.46
CA SER A 58 -10.52 -6.04 -1.05
C SER A 58 -11.31 -4.73 -0.96
N GLN A 59 -10.61 -3.60 -0.79
CA GLN A 59 -11.19 -2.25 -0.73
C GLN A 59 -10.85 -1.41 -1.97
N GLY A 60 -10.08 -1.95 -2.92
CA GLY A 60 -9.61 -1.20 -4.09
C GLY A 60 -8.66 -0.07 -3.74
N ILE A 61 -7.90 -0.20 -2.63
CA ILE A 61 -6.94 0.83 -2.19
C ILE A 61 -5.53 0.40 -2.60
N ASP A 62 -4.81 1.32 -3.25
CA ASP A 62 -3.41 1.16 -3.63
C ASP A 62 -2.73 2.53 -3.59
N VAL A 63 -2.09 2.82 -2.45
CA VAL A 63 -1.54 4.15 -2.16
C VAL A 63 -0.11 4.07 -1.67
N VAL A 64 0.63 5.16 -1.84
CA VAL A 64 2.00 5.34 -1.40
C VAL A 64 2.06 6.43 -0.33
N PHE A 65 2.60 6.07 0.81
CA PHE A 65 2.99 6.98 1.87
C PHE A 65 4.40 7.47 1.58
N ASN A 66 4.50 8.75 1.23
CA ASN A 66 5.71 9.39 0.77
C ASN A 66 6.20 10.39 1.83
N TYR A 67 7.25 10.04 2.56
CA TYR A 67 7.92 10.94 3.48
C TYR A 67 8.89 11.83 2.71
N GLY A 68 8.88 13.12 3.01
CA GLY A 68 9.80 14.06 2.40
C GLY A 68 9.14 15.00 1.38
N LEU A 69 7.82 15.15 1.44
CA LEU A 69 7.19 16.27 0.75
C LEU A 69 7.57 17.58 1.47
N PHE A 70 7.92 18.58 0.71
CA PHE A 70 8.28 19.91 1.20
C PHE A 70 7.78 20.99 0.23
N SER A 71 7.71 22.23 0.73
CA SER A 71 7.29 23.36 -0.09
C SER A 71 8.50 24.04 -0.72
N PHE A 72 8.56 24.07 -2.05
CA PHE A 72 9.55 24.85 -2.80
C PHE A 72 9.38 26.39 -2.64
N ASN A 73 8.22 26.84 -2.15
CA ASN A 73 7.91 28.25 -1.94
C ASN A 73 8.59 28.82 -0.69
N THR A 74 9.34 28.02 0.06
CA THR A 74 10.09 28.48 1.23
C THR A 74 11.25 29.36 0.80
N PRO A 75 11.40 30.59 1.34
CA PRO A 75 12.56 31.46 1.03
C PRO A 75 13.88 30.73 1.29
N ASN A 76 14.83 30.91 0.37
CA ASN A 76 16.17 30.28 0.42
C ASN A 76 16.11 28.74 0.51
N PHE A 77 15.14 28.11 -0.15
CA PHE A 77 14.90 26.65 -0.09
C PHE A 77 16.19 25.83 -0.23
N ILE A 78 17.00 26.06 -1.27
CA ILE A 78 18.23 25.29 -1.52
C ILE A 78 19.21 25.38 -0.34
N PHE A 79 19.40 26.57 0.22
CA PHE A 79 20.28 26.78 1.37
C PHE A 79 19.75 26.07 2.62
N ARG A 80 18.46 26.21 2.93
CA ARG A 80 17.80 25.53 4.07
C ARG A 80 17.82 24.02 3.89
N PHE A 81 17.53 23.52 2.69
CA PHE A 81 17.61 22.10 2.36
C PHE A 81 19.01 21.54 2.62
N SER A 82 20.06 22.25 2.19
CA SER A 82 21.45 21.83 2.40
C SER A 82 21.86 21.79 3.86
N LEU A 83 21.21 22.59 4.72
CA LEU A 83 21.42 22.58 6.18
C LEU A 83 20.50 21.58 6.93
N GLY A 84 19.58 20.91 6.22
CA GLY A 84 18.58 20.03 6.86
C GLY A 84 17.47 20.77 7.60
N GLU A 85 17.24 22.04 7.29
CA GLU A 85 16.24 22.91 7.93
C GLU A 85 14.90 22.93 7.18
N THR A 86 14.61 21.92 6.37
CA THR A 86 13.37 21.85 5.58
C THR A 86 12.31 21.07 6.35
N ASP A 87 11.12 21.66 6.45
CA ASP A 87 9.96 20.99 7.05
C ASP A 87 9.47 19.89 6.09
N TYR A 88 9.59 18.64 6.50
CA TYR A 88 9.16 17.49 5.74
C TYR A 88 7.76 17.07 6.18
N GLN A 89 6.92 16.74 5.20
CA GLN A 89 5.56 16.28 5.45
C GLN A 89 5.37 14.87 4.87
N LEU A 90 4.52 14.09 5.54
CA LEU A 90 4.02 12.84 4.96
C LEU A 90 2.90 13.15 3.97
N GLY A 91 3.07 12.75 2.71
CA GLY A 91 2.05 12.76 1.68
C GLY A 91 1.51 11.37 1.38
N VAL A 92 0.31 11.33 0.82
CA VAL A 92 -0.30 10.10 0.31
C VAL A 92 -0.73 10.37 -1.12
N THR A 93 -0.38 9.45 -2.02
CA THR A 93 -0.76 9.50 -3.44
C THR A 93 -1.11 8.10 -3.93
N ASP A 94 -1.92 8.00 -4.98
CA ASP A 94 -2.17 6.73 -5.64
C ASP A 94 -0.89 6.17 -6.23
N TYR A 95 -0.70 4.84 -6.14
CA TYR A 95 0.50 4.18 -6.66
C TYR A 95 0.68 4.39 -8.16
N GLU A 96 -0.40 4.42 -8.93
CA GLU A 96 -0.34 4.65 -10.38
C GLU A 96 0.28 6.02 -10.69
N HIS A 97 -0.15 7.08 -10.01
CA HIS A 97 0.41 8.42 -10.18
C HIS A 97 1.88 8.47 -9.74
N PHE A 98 2.20 7.86 -8.60
CA PHE A 98 3.58 7.76 -8.10
C PHE A 98 4.49 7.07 -9.12
N ALA A 99 4.09 5.91 -9.62
CA ALA A 99 4.86 5.12 -10.58
C ALA A 99 5.02 5.86 -11.93
N ALA A 100 3.95 6.52 -12.41
CA ALA A 100 3.96 7.30 -13.64
C ALA A 100 4.95 8.49 -13.56
N GLU A 101 5.02 9.18 -12.41
CA GLU A 101 5.98 10.25 -12.19
C GLU A 101 7.43 9.76 -12.33
N TYR A 102 7.78 8.66 -11.65
CA TYR A 102 9.14 8.09 -11.77
C TYR A 102 9.45 7.60 -13.19
N ALA A 103 8.48 6.97 -13.85
CA ALA A 103 8.65 6.53 -15.24
C ALA A 103 8.85 7.71 -16.20
N PHE A 104 8.13 8.83 -16.02
CA PHE A 104 8.30 10.03 -16.82
C PHE A 104 9.71 10.61 -16.75
N TYR A 105 10.33 10.57 -15.56
CA TYR A 105 11.72 11.00 -15.37
C TYR A 105 12.76 9.89 -15.63
N GLY A 106 12.37 8.73 -16.18
CA GLY A 106 13.28 7.62 -16.45
C GLY A 106 13.91 7.00 -15.19
N ARG A 107 13.30 7.18 -14.04
CA ARG A 107 13.81 6.70 -12.75
C ARG A 107 13.19 5.36 -12.39
N SER A 108 14.02 4.41 -11.98
CA SER A 108 13.56 3.07 -11.54
C SER A 108 12.96 3.13 -10.14
N VAL A 109 11.94 2.30 -9.92
CA VAL A 109 11.36 2.03 -8.59
C VAL A 109 11.43 0.53 -8.34
N TRP A 110 12.07 0.12 -7.26
CA TRP A 110 12.11 -1.26 -6.80
C TRP A 110 11.15 -1.43 -5.64
N GLN A 111 10.39 -2.52 -5.68
CA GLN A 111 9.42 -2.85 -4.63
C GLN A 111 9.87 -4.11 -3.88
N GLN A 112 9.88 -4.04 -2.56
CA GLN A 112 10.09 -5.17 -1.67
C GLN A 112 8.88 -5.33 -0.75
N THR A 113 8.11 -6.40 -0.93
CA THR A 113 7.02 -6.72 -0.01
C THR A 113 7.59 -7.10 1.35
N LEU A 114 7.06 -6.47 2.41
CA LEU A 114 7.48 -6.72 3.78
C LEU A 114 6.80 -7.97 4.32
N ASN A 115 7.59 -8.86 4.90
CA ASN A 115 7.08 -10.08 5.55
C ASN A 115 6.70 -9.76 7.00
N LEU A 116 5.49 -9.21 7.19
CA LEU A 116 4.95 -8.76 8.48
C LEU A 116 3.82 -9.69 8.94
N THR A 117 3.75 -9.91 10.26
CA THR A 117 2.57 -10.50 10.90
C THR A 117 1.38 -9.54 10.83
N ASP A 118 0.16 -10.02 11.11
CA ASP A 118 -1.03 -9.16 11.09
C ASP A 118 -0.97 -8.06 12.18
N GLU A 119 -0.36 -8.35 13.32
CA GLU A 119 -0.14 -7.38 14.38
C GLU A 119 0.84 -6.27 13.93
N GLU A 120 1.93 -6.65 13.25
CA GLU A 120 2.91 -5.70 12.73
C GLU A 120 2.33 -4.85 11.61
N LYS A 121 1.53 -5.45 10.69
CA LYS A 121 0.78 -4.69 9.66
C LYS A 121 -0.13 -3.67 10.31
N THR A 122 -0.93 -4.09 11.30
CA THR A 122 -1.85 -3.21 12.02
C THR A 122 -1.10 -2.07 12.68
N LYS A 123 0.01 -2.37 13.37
CA LYS A 123 0.83 -1.36 14.03
C LYS A 123 1.43 -0.36 13.05
N LEU A 124 1.97 -0.83 11.92
CA LEU A 124 2.55 0.05 10.90
C LEU A 124 1.48 0.97 10.28
N ILE A 125 0.29 0.43 9.97
CA ILE A 125 -0.82 1.22 9.44
C ILE A 125 -1.24 2.30 10.43
N GLN A 126 -1.35 1.98 11.73
CA GLN A 126 -1.67 2.95 12.78
C GLN A 126 -0.64 4.09 12.83
N LEU A 127 0.66 3.76 12.78
CA LEU A 127 1.73 4.76 12.78
C LEU A 127 1.69 5.65 11.53
N LEU A 128 1.42 5.08 10.35
CA LEU A 128 1.26 5.86 9.11
C LEU A 128 0.06 6.81 9.20
N GLN A 129 -1.07 6.35 9.73
CA GLN A 129 -2.26 7.17 9.93
C GLN A 129 -2.03 8.29 10.95
N GLU A 130 -1.30 7.99 12.03
CA GLU A 130 -0.94 8.99 13.04
C GLU A 130 -0.03 10.07 12.45
N ASN A 131 1.01 9.68 11.70
CA ASN A 131 1.92 10.63 11.05
C ASN A 131 1.23 11.45 9.94
N TYR A 132 0.15 10.94 9.35
CA TYR A 132 -0.61 11.66 8.33
C TYR A 132 -1.55 12.72 8.91
N ARG A 133 -1.80 12.75 10.22
CA ARG A 133 -2.64 13.78 10.85
C ARG A 133 -2.03 15.17 10.65
N PRO A 134 -2.84 16.22 10.45
CA PRO A 134 -2.34 17.57 10.21
C PRO A 134 -1.36 18.07 11.28
N GLU A 135 -1.61 17.73 12.54
CA GLU A 135 -0.78 18.11 13.70
C GLU A 135 0.60 17.44 13.72
N ASN A 136 0.77 16.33 12.98
CA ASN A 136 2.00 15.54 12.96
C ASN A 136 2.76 15.63 11.62
N ARG A 137 2.33 16.53 10.72
CA ARG A 137 2.86 16.64 9.36
C ARG A 137 4.12 17.51 9.23
N VAL A 138 4.66 18.00 10.33
CA VAL A 138 5.83 18.89 10.33
C VAL A 138 7.00 18.18 10.98
#